data_d8f11b8694274ea7e93aadc23db70eed
#
_entry.id   d8f11b8694274ea7e93aadc23db70eed
#
_cell.length_a   1.000
_cell.length_b   1.000
_cell.length_c   1.000
_cell.angle_alpha   90.00
_cell.angle_beta   90.00
_cell.angle_gamma   90.00
#
_symmetry.space_group_name_H-M   'P 1'
#
loop_
_entity.id
_entity.type
_entity.pdbx_description
1 polymer ?
#
loop_
_entity_poly.entity_id
_entity_poly.type
_entity_poly.pdbx_seq_one_letter_code
_entity_poly.pdbx_strand_id
1 'polypeptide(L)'
;MALQECGLNLNRVSKELQPHGTIDFPCAGYTSYHTERQEDIIPWHWHDEIELVYMAEGRMKVKTPSETFLLEQGDMVAINSNVLHYASAVGECRLRSLVFSPMLITGNDDSVFAKKYIQPLISCNSFSGLFVDIGIEDVSVWFNVAFEALSQDTRGFEFIVRENLSHICLYLYEQFEQQFVKKESTFNQDNLRIRKMLEFIHKNFADNLSLADISNSADISDRECMRCFQKTIQISPIQYLLKYRIMKGAEMLLGDQGKSISEIAMSCGFDSPSNFAKFFRRFYNCTPRKYRQKHIE
;
A
#
# COMPACT_ATOMS: atom_id res chain seq x y z
N MET A 1 5.30 -15.70 8.70
CA MET A 1 4.09 -15.27 7.95
C MET A 1 4.16 -15.89 6.58
N ALA A 2 3.26 -16.82 6.26
CA ALA A 2 3.25 -17.46 4.95
C ALA A 2 2.93 -16.42 3.85
N LEU A 3 3.29 -16.73 2.60
CA LEU A 3 2.88 -15.95 1.44
C LEU A 3 1.36 -15.78 1.45
N GLN A 4 0.87 -14.61 1.05
CA GLN A 4 -0.57 -14.36 0.93
C GLN A 4 -1.11 -14.94 -0.38
N GLU A 5 -2.38 -15.35 -0.37
CA GLU A 5 -3.06 -15.75 -1.60
C GLU A 5 -3.33 -14.54 -2.49
N CYS A 6 -3.03 -14.66 -3.77
CA CYS A 6 -3.38 -13.65 -4.75
C CYS A 6 -4.91 -13.56 -4.89
N GLY A 7 -5.47 -12.41 -4.58
CA GLY A 7 -6.89 -12.14 -4.75
C GLY A 7 -7.14 -10.64 -4.78
N LEU A 8 -7.52 -10.10 -5.95
CA LEU A 8 -7.82 -8.68 -6.08
C LEU A 8 -9.24 -8.39 -5.62
N ASN A 9 -9.37 -7.59 -4.58
CA ASN A 9 -10.63 -7.04 -4.11
C ASN A 9 -10.66 -5.54 -4.40
N LEU A 10 -11.26 -5.17 -5.53
CA LEU A 10 -11.25 -3.80 -6.02
C LEU A 10 -12.54 -3.05 -5.66
N ASN A 11 -12.41 -1.77 -5.32
CA ASN A 11 -13.55 -0.88 -5.23
C ASN A 11 -13.94 -0.30 -6.60
N ARG A 12 -14.95 0.60 -6.65
CA ARG A 12 -15.44 1.22 -7.88
C ARG A 12 -14.43 2.11 -8.62
N VAL A 13 -13.35 2.52 -7.96
CA VAL A 13 -12.26 3.32 -8.53
C VAL A 13 -10.97 2.51 -8.68
N SER A 14 -11.11 1.18 -8.79
CA SER A 14 -10.00 0.24 -8.98
C SER A 14 -8.94 0.27 -7.86
N LYS A 15 -9.27 0.78 -6.66
CA LYS A 15 -8.38 0.68 -5.51
C LYS A 15 -8.50 -0.71 -4.91
N GLU A 16 -7.36 -1.34 -4.68
CA GLU A 16 -7.30 -2.59 -3.93
C GLU A 16 -7.66 -2.36 -2.46
N LEU A 17 -8.53 -3.21 -1.94
CA LEU A 17 -9.02 -3.15 -0.57
C LEU A 17 -8.40 -4.20 0.34
N GLN A 18 -7.70 -5.16 -0.25
CA GLN A 18 -7.01 -6.20 0.52
C GLN A 18 -5.79 -5.61 1.20
N PRO A 19 -5.62 -5.78 2.50
CA PRO A 19 -4.42 -5.33 3.18
C PRO A 19 -3.22 -6.23 2.80
N HIS A 20 -2.09 -5.61 2.52
CA HIS A 20 -0.82 -6.29 2.26
C HIS A 20 -0.03 -6.45 3.56
N GLY A 21 0.06 -7.69 4.03
CA GLY A 21 0.66 -8.01 5.32
C GLY A 21 -0.28 -7.77 6.52
N THR A 22 0.31 -7.52 7.67
CA THR A 22 -0.39 -7.18 8.91
C THR A 22 -0.10 -5.73 9.30
N ILE A 23 -0.77 -5.24 10.33
CA ILE A 23 -0.52 -3.91 10.87
C ILE A 23 0.86 -3.82 11.50
N ASP A 24 1.27 -4.88 12.21
CA ASP A 24 2.57 -4.92 12.87
C ASP A 24 3.72 -5.13 11.88
N PHE A 25 3.43 -5.78 10.75
CA PHE A 25 4.37 -6.00 9.66
C PHE A 25 3.68 -5.81 8.29
N PRO A 26 3.61 -4.56 7.79
CA PRO A 26 2.86 -4.20 6.58
C PRO A 26 3.64 -4.52 5.31
N CYS A 27 3.90 -5.81 5.07
CA CYS A 27 4.52 -6.38 3.88
C CYS A 27 3.88 -7.72 3.55
N ALA A 28 3.55 -7.94 2.30
CA ALA A 28 3.05 -9.20 1.78
C ALA A 28 3.91 -9.70 0.64
N GLY A 29 4.13 -11.01 0.59
CA GLY A 29 4.75 -11.70 -0.55
C GLY A 29 3.72 -12.53 -1.29
N TYR A 30 3.79 -12.53 -2.61
CA TYR A 30 2.91 -13.30 -3.48
C TYR A 30 3.72 -14.13 -4.47
N THR A 31 3.24 -15.33 -4.75
CA THR A 31 3.66 -16.13 -5.91
C THR A 31 2.41 -16.44 -6.72
N SER A 32 2.40 -16.11 -8.00
CA SER A 32 1.27 -16.40 -8.86
C SER A 32 1.72 -16.90 -10.23
N TYR A 33 0.86 -17.72 -10.82
CA TYR A 33 1.01 -18.25 -12.16
C TYR A 33 -0.05 -17.62 -13.05
N HIS A 34 0.35 -17.14 -14.22
CA HIS A 34 -0.53 -16.46 -15.16
C HIS A 34 -0.35 -17.01 -16.56
N THR A 35 -1.45 -16.99 -17.32
CA THR A 35 -1.50 -17.34 -18.74
C THR A 35 -2.10 -16.16 -19.53
N GLU A 36 -2.18 -16.28 -20.85
CA GLU A 36 -2.84 -15.27 -21.69
C GLU A 36 -4.38 -15.26 -21.56
N ARG A 37 -4.95 -16.09 -20.70
CA ARG A 37 -6.41 -16.12 -20.46
C ARG A 37 -6.87 -14.83 -19.79
N GLN A 38 -8.08 -14.43 -20.14
CA GLN A 38 -8.66 -13.19 -19.63
C GLN A 38 -8.85 -13.20 -18.09
N GLU A 39 -9.10 -14.37 -17.51
CA GLU A 39 -9.24 -14.58 -16.08
C GLU A 39 -7.94 -14.45 -15.29
N ASP A 40 -6.78 -14.64 -15.96
CA ASP A 40 -5.44 -14.56 -15.37
C ASP A 40 -4.83 -13.16 -15.50
N ILE A 41 -5.56 -12.21 -16.09
CA ILE A 41 -5.15 -10.82 -16.21
C ILE A 41 -5.26 -10.16 -14.82
N ILE A 42 -4.21 -9.44 -14.44
CA ILE A 42 -4.26 -8.52 -13.29
C ILE A 42 -4.83 -7.20 -13.81
N PRO A 43 -6.11 -6.88 -13.53
CA PRO A 43 -6.77 -5.70 -14.08
C PRO A 43 -6.18 -4.41 -13.54
N TRP A 44 -6.48 -3.29 -14.18
CA TRP A 44 -6.11 -1.97 -13.69
C TRP A 44 -6.53 -1.77 -12.24
N HIS A 45 -5.55 -1.59 -11.35
CA HIS A 45 -5.74 -1.35 -9.92
C HIS A 45 -4.62 -0.48 -9.36
N TRP A 46 -4.79 -0.03 -8.13
CA TRP A 46 -3.79 0.73 -7.40
C TRP A 46 -3.97 0.51 -5.90
N HIS A 47 -2.90 0.71 -5.15
CA HIS A 47 -2.84 0.58 -3.70
C HIS A 47 -1.86 1.60 -3.10
N ASP A 48 -1.86 1.74 -1.77
CA ASP A 48 -1.05 2.73 -1.06
C ASP A 48 0.42 2.29 -0.88
N GLU A 49 0.72 1.05 -1.17
CA GLU A 49 2.01 0.40 -0.99
C GLU A 49 2.92 0.60 -2.21
N ILE A 50 4.23 0.38 -2.01
CA ILE A 50 5.19 0.15 -3.10
C ILE A 50 5.11 -1.33 -3.47
N GLU A 51 5.09 -1.65 -4.75
CA GLU A 51 5.13 -3.02 -5.25
C GLU A 51 6.42 -3.28 -6.04
N LEU A 52 7.03 -4.42 -5.76
CA LEU A 52 8.14 -4.98 -6.53
C LEU A 52 7.65 -6.25 -7.21
N VAL A 53 7.65 -6.27 -8.53
CA VAL A 53 7.27 -7.44 -9.34
C VAL A 53 8.52 -8.04 -9.96
N TYR A 54 8.85 -9.26 -9.60
CA TYR A 54 9.99 -10.03 -10.10
C TYR A 54 9.51 -11.18 -11.00
N MET A 55 10.08 -11.30 -12.19
CA MET A 55 9.74 -12.34 -13.13
C MET A 55 10.54 -13.60 -12.86
N ALA A 56 9.92 -14.59 -12.22
CA ALA A 56 10.58 -15.85 -11.89
C ALA A 56 10.70 -16.78 -13.10
N GLU A 57 9.69 -16.82 -13.96
CA GLU A 57 9.65 -17.65 -15.17
C GLU A 57 8.78 -17.00 -16.23
N GLY A 58 9.16 -17.11 -17.51
CA GLY A 58 8.37 -16.63 -18.64
C GLY A 58 8.44 -15.13 -18.86
N ARG A 59 7.35 -14.54 -19.34
CA ARG A 59 7.28 -13.10 -19.67
C ARG A 59 5.95 -12.49 -19.27
N MET A 60 5.99 -11.22 -18.83
CA MET A 60 4.79 -10.46 -18.46
C MET A 60 4.91 -9.02 -18.93
N LYS A 61 3.79 -8.48 -19.38
CA LYS A 61 3.65 -7.07 -19.70
C LYS A 61 3.00 -6.34 -18.51
N VAL A 62 3.73 -5.41 -17.91
CA VAL A 62 3.24 -4.53 -16.84
C VAL A 62 3.04 -3.13 -17.42
N LYS A 63 1.93 -2.47 -17.10
CA LYS A 63 1.59 -1.14 -17.60
C LYS A 63 1.27 -0.20 -16.45
N THR A 64 1.75 1.02 -16.56
CA THR A 64 1.27 2.20 -15.85
C THR A 64 0.59 3.15 -16.84
N PRO A 65 -0.07 4.24 -16.44
CA PRO A 65 -0.63 5.21 -17.36
C PRO A 65 0.39 5.86 -18.30
N SER A 66 1.65 5.93 -17.87
CA SER A 66 2.74 6.60 -18.63
C SER A 66 3.64 5.64 -19.37
N GLU A 67 3.74 4.36 -18.95
CA GLU A 67 4.77 3.45 -19.44
C GLU A 67 4.26 2.01 -19.58
N THR A 68 4.99 1.24 -20.39
CA THR A 68 4.75 -0.21 -20.54
C THR A 68 6.08 -0.92 -20.44
N PHE A 69 6.17 -1.87 -19.52
CA PHE A 69 7.33 -2.71 -19.28
C PHE A 69 7.06 -4.11 -19.79
N LEU A 70 7.99 -4.69 -20.53
CA LEU A 70 8.00 -6.11 -20.83
C LEU A 70 9.08 -6.76 -19.96
N LEU A 71 8.65 -7.55 -19.01
CA LEU A 71 9.54 -8.28 -18.11
C LEU A 71 9.82 -9.65 -18.69
N GLU A 72 11.09 -10.04 -18.71
CA GLU A 72 11.58 -11.38 -18.99
C GLU A 72 12.09 -12.03 -17.70
N GLN A 73 12.38 -13.31 -17.75
CA GLN A 73 12.88 -14.03 -16.57
C GLN A 73 14.13 -13.36 -15.97
N GLY A 74 14.05 -13.04 -14.69
CA GLY A 74 15.08 -12.34 -13.93
C GLY A 74 14.85 -10.83 -13.81
N ASP A 75 14.05 -10.24 -14.70
CA ASP A 75 13.72 -8.81 -14.63
C ASP A 75 12.80 -8.49 -13.46
N MET A 76 12.88 -7.24 -13.03
CA MET A 76 11.99 -6.69 -12.00
C MET A 76 11.45 -5.33 -12.42
N VAL A 77 10.24 -5.00 -11.99
CA VAL A 77 9.72 -3.63 -12.01
C VAL A 77 9.30 -3.21 -10.61
N ALA A 78 9.69 -2.01 -10.23
CA ALA A 78 9.18 -1.35 -9.03
C ALA A 78 8.04 -0.41 -9.43
N ILE A 79 6.88 -0.53 -8.80
CA ILE A 79 5.71 0.35 -8.98
C ILE A 79 5.59 1.23 -7.74
N ASN A 80 5.44 2.53 -7.96
CA ASN A 80 5.32 3.47 -6.86
C ASN A 80 3.96 3.39 -6.16
N SER A 81 3.94 3.81 -4.91
CA SER A 81 2.73 4.01 -4.12
C SER A 81 1.69 4.85 -4.87
N ASN A 82 0.42 4.42 -4.82
CA ASN A 82 -0.73 5.10 -5.45
C ASN A 82 -0.67 5.20 -6.99
N VAL A 83 0.11 4.38 -7.66
CA VAL A 83 0.16 4.32 -9.12
C VAL A 83 -0.82 3.28 -9.65
N LEU A 84 -1.68 3.70 -10.57
CA LEU A 84 -2.55 2.78 -11.31
C LEU A 84 -1.69 1.87 -12.21
N HIS A 85 -1.86 0.55 -12.09
CA HIS A 85 -1.10 -0.41 -12.88
C HIS A 85 -1.92 -1.63 -13.27
N TYR A 86 -1.41 -2.36 -14.25
CA TYR A 86 -2.05 -3.50 -14.89
C TYR A 86 -0.98 -4.50 -15.30
N ALA A 87 -1.28 -5.80 -15.26
CA ALA A 87 -0.35 -6.78 -15.78
C ALA A 87 -1.05 -7.90 -16.55
N SER A 88 -0.37 -8.43 -17.57
CA SER A 88 -0.84 -9.57 -18.37
C SER A 88 0.33 -10.43 -18.82
N ALA A 89 0.17 -11.75 -18.76
CA ALA A 89 1.15 -12.69 -19.24
C ALA A 89 1.36 -12.58 -20.76
N VAL A 90 2.56 -12.96 -21.21
CA VAL A 90 2.88 -13.21 -22.63
C VAL A 90 3.33 -14.66 -22.71
N GLY A 91 2.38 -15.53 -23.09
CA GLY A 91 2.49 -16.97 -22.90
C GLY A 91 2.13 -17.37 -21.46
N GLU A 92 2.90 -18.28 -20.91
CA GLU A 92 2.78 -18.71 -19.52
C GLU A 92 3.91 -18.08 -18.71
N CYS A 93 3.64 -17.65 -17.48
CA CYS A 93 4.65 -17.06 -16.63
C CYS A 93 4.34 -17.26 -15.15
N ARG A 94 5.40 -17.17 -14.35
CA ARG A 94 5.34 -17.15 -12.89
C ARG A 94 6.01 -15.90 -12.38
N LEU A 95 5.30 -15.15 -11.57
CA LEU A 95 5.84 -13.98 -10.90
C LEU A 95 5.95 -14.18 -9.39
N ARG A 96 6.85 -13.42 -8.79
CA ARG A 96 6.92 -13.16 -7.35
C ARG A 96 6.75 -11.68 -7.13
N SER A 97 5.96 -11.28 -6.15
CA SER A 97 5.90 -9.86 -5.77
C SER A 97 6.04 -9.65 -4.27
N LEU A 98 6.60 -8.50 -3.92
CA LEU A 98 6.60 -7.95 -2.57
C LEU A 98 5.85 -6.63 -2.61
N VAL A 99 4.80 -6.55 -1.81
CA VAL A 99 3.97 -5.34 -1.66
C VAL A 99 4.10 -4.87 -0.22
N PHE A 100 4.63 -3.66 -0.02
CA PHE A 100 4.92 -3.17 1.32
C PHE A 100 4.57 -1.70 1.52
N SER A 101 4.06 -1.39 2.70
CA SER A 101 3.82 0.00 3.09
C SER A 101 5.15 0.74 3.26
N PRO A 102 5.25 1.98 2.77
CA PRO A 102 6.39 2.85 3.08
C PRO A 102 6.70 2.97 4.58
N MET A 103 5.68 2.81 5.43
CA MET A 103 5.81 2.81 6.89
C MET A 103 6.74 1.72 7.43
N LEU A 104 6.86 0.59 6.74
CA LEU A 104 7.80 -0.48 7.11
C LEU A 104 9.24 0.02 7.15
N ILE A 105 9.60 0.92 6.23
CA ILE A 105 10.94 1.50 6.14
C ILE A 105 11.08 2.69 7.09
N THR A 106 10.09 3.57 7.10
CA THR A 106 10.16 4.85 7.82
C THR A 106 9.95 4.71 9.33
N GLY A 107 9.17 3.74 9.78
CA GLY A 107 8.74 3.54 11.16
C GLY A 107 7.75 4.61 11.64
N ASN A 108 7.96 5.86 11.23
CA ASN A 108 7.05 6.99 11.48
C ASN A 108 7.34 8.12 10.48
N ASP A 109 6.41 9.09 10.39
CA ASP A 109 6.48 10.18 9.42
C ASP A 109 7.53 11.24 9.76
N ASP A 110 8.01 11.29 11.00
CA ASP A 110 9.00 12.27 11.45
C ASP A 110 10.44 11.79 11.37
N SER A 111 10.65 10.52 11.05
CA SER A 111 11.98 9.92 10.92
C SER A 111 12.80 10.56 9.78
N VAL A 112 14.12 10.45 9.86
CA VAL A 112 15.02 10.86 8.78
C VAL A 112 14.75 10.04 7.50
N PHE A 113 14.38 8.77 7.65
CA PHE A 113 14.04 7.89 6.54
C PHE A 113 12.80 8.40 5.78
N ALA A 114 11.76 8.83 6.54
CA ALA A 114 10.58 9.43 5.96
C ALA A 114 10.91 10.73 5.21
N LYS A 115 11.43 11.73 5.94
CA LYS A 115 11.58 13.10 5.45
C LYS A 115 12.59 13.22 4.32
N LYS A 116 13.73 12.51 4.42
CA LYS A 116 14.84 12.66 3.47
C LYS A 116 14.72 11.74 2.27
N TYR A 117 14.21 10.52 2.43
CA TYR A 117 14.28 9.48 1.40
C TYR A 117 12.91 9.05 0.88
N ILE A 118 12.07 8.47 1.72
CA ILE A 118 10.87 7.78 1.25
C ILE A 118 9.79 8.74 0.76
N GLN A 119 9.57 9.86 1.43
CA GLN A 119 8.53 10.79 1.01
C GLN A 119 8.87 11.54 -0.28
N PRO A 120 10.11 12.01 -0.50
CA PRO A 120 10.51 12.50 -1.82
C PRO A 120 10.32 11.44 -2.92
N LEU A 121 10.67 10.19 -2.64
CA LEU A 121 10.55 9.08 -3.59
C LEU A 121 9.09 8.82 -3.96
N ILE A 122 8.21 8.52 -2.98
CA ILE A 122 6.80 8.21 -3.26
C ILE A 122 6.01 9.38 -3.82
N SER A 123 6.49 10.60 -3.59
CA SER A 123 5.91 11.83 -4.12
C SER A 123 6.44 12.22 -5.50
N CYS A 124 7.39 11.46 -6.05
CA CYS A 124 7.99 11.75 -7.34
C CYS A 124 7.03 11.40 -8.49
N ASN A 125 6.51 12.41 -9.19
CA ASN A 125 5.60 12.19 -10.32
C ASN A 125 6.23 11.47 -11.52
N SER A 126 7.56 11.46 -11.61
CA SER A 126 8.29 10.76 -12.67
C SER A 126 8.50 9.28 -12.32
N PHE A 127 8.29 8.89 -11.07
CA PHE A 127 8.32 7.52 -10.63
C PHE A 127 6.90 6.93 -10.68
N SER A 128 6.43 6.52 -11.84
CA SER A 128 5.24 5.67 -11.97
C SER A 128 5.63 4.18 -11.88
N GLY A 129 6.73 3.82 -12.51
CA GLY A 129 7.41 2.53 -12.41
C GLY A 129 8.88 2.70 -12.78
N LEU A 130 9.70 1.76 -12.32
CA LEU A 130 11.12 1.66 -12.71
C LEU A 130 11.41 0.23 -13.10
N PHE A 131 11.84 0.03 -14.35
CA PHE A 131 12.37 -1.23 -14.82
C PHE A 131 13.78 -1.45 -14.24
N VAL A 132 14.00 -2.60 -13.65
CA VAL A 132 15.30 -3.03 -13.12
C VAL A 132 15.75 -4.25 -13.91
N ASP A 133 16.77 -4.06 -14.73
CA ASP A 133 17.35 -5.10 -15.57
C ASP A 133 18.07 -6.18 -14.71
N ILE A 134 18.07 -7.41 -15.21
CA ILE A 134 18.80 -8.55 -14.61
C ILE A 134 20.30 -8.25 -14.40
N GLY A 135 20.88 -7.33 -15.15
CA GLY A 135 22.27 -6.88 -15.01
C GLY A 135 22.56 -6.10 -13.72
N ILE A 136 21.53 -5.70 -12.97
CA ILE A 136 21.68 -5.04 -11.67
C ILE A 136 21.58 -6.11 -10.57
N GLU A 137 22.65 -6.87 -10.40
CA GLU A 137 22.70 -8.05 -9.53
C GLU A 137 22.27 -7.76 -8.08
N ASP A 138 22.72 -6.64 -7.51
CA ASP A 138 22.44 -6.31 -6.11
C ASP A 138 20.93 -6.19 -5.83
N VAL A 139 20.17 -5.54 -6.70
CA VAL A 139 18.73 -5.32 -6.48
C VAL A 139 17.95 -6.63 -6.54
N SER A 140 18.29 -7.50 -7.48
CA SER A 140 17.67 -8.83 -7.60
C SER A 140 18.04 -9.73 -6.41
N VAL A 141 19.27 -9.63 -5.89
CA VAL A 141 19.69 -10.34 -4.67
C VAL A 141 18.90 -9.86 -3.47
N TRP A 142 18.79 -8.56 -3.25
CA TRP A 142 18.01 -8.01 -2.14
C TRP A 142 16.53 -8.43 -2.21
N PHE A 143 15.93 -8.40 -3.40
CA PHE A 143 14.55 -8.86 -3.57
C PHE A 143 14.42 -10.34 -3.18
N ASN A 144 15.28 -11.21 -3.71
CA ASN A 144 15.18 -12.65 -3.45
C ASN A 144 15.44 -12.99 -1.98
N VAL A 145 16.42 -12.34 -1.33
CA VAL A 145 16.69 -12.53 0.11
C VAL A 145 15.49 -12.11 0.95
N ALA A 146 14.87 -10.97 0.66
CA ALA A 146 13.66 -10.51 1.36
C ALA A 146 12.49 -11.47 1.13
N PHE A 147 12.27 -11.89 -0.12
CA PHE A 147 11.18 -12.79 -0.48
C PHE A 147 11.29 -14.15 0.18
N GLU A 148 12.47 -14.77 0.15
CA GLU A 148 12.71 -16.08 0.76
C GLU A 148 12.58 -16.00 2.29
N ALA A 149 13.12 -14.95 2.93
CA ALA A 149 12.97 -14.75 4.37
C ALA A 149 11.50 -14.66 4.77
N LEU A 150 10.70 -13.88 4.01
CA LEU A 150 9.25 -13.75 4.25
C LEU A 150 8.51 -15.07 4.04
N SER A 151 8.86 -15.83 2.97
CA SER A 151 8.18 -17.07 2.62
C SER A 151 8.45 -18.20 3.62
N GLN A 152 9.67 -18.25 4.19
CA GLN A 152 10.08 -19.29 5.13
C GLN A 152 9.63 -19.01 6.56
N ASP A 153 9.19 -17.81 6.87
CA ASP A 153 8.74 -17.37 8.21
C ASP A 153 9.75 -17.72 9.32
N THR A 154 11.03 -17.58 9.00
CA THR A 154 12.11 -17.89 9.94
C THR A 154 12.22 -16.82 11.02
N ARG A 155 12.69 -17.19 12.21
CA ARG A 155 12.88 -16.24 13.31
C ARG A 155 13.71 -15.03 12.87
N GLY A 156 13.16 -13.83 12.99
CA GLY A 156 13.82 -12.56 12.62
C GLY A 156 13.73 -12.21 11.15
N PHE A 157 12.83 -12.87 10.38
CA PHE A 157 12.59 -12.55 8.97
C PHE A 157 12.25 -11.06 8.78
N GLU A 158 11.60 -10.44 9.75
CA GLU A 158 11.22 -9.03 9.72
C GLU A 158 12.44 -8.10 9.54
N PHE A 159 13.54 -8.41 10.22
CA PHE A 159 14.79 -7.66 10.07
C PHE A 159 15.38 -7.85 8.68
N ILE A 160 15.43 -9.10 8.19
CA ILE A 160 15.98 -9.43 6.88
C ILE A 160 15.17 -8.75 5.76
N VAL A 161 13.84 -8.83 5.82
CA VAL A 161 12.96 -8.19 4.85
C VAL A 161 13.13 -6.68 4.85
N ARG A 162 13.08 -6.05 6.04
CA ARG A 162 13.22 -4.60 6.17
C ARG A 162 14.57 -4.10 5.70
N GLU A 163 15.65 -4.80 6.02
CA GLU A 163 17.01 -4.45 5.58
C GLU A 163 17.10 -4.42 4.05
N ASN A 164 16.70 -5.52 3.41
CA ASN A 164 16.81 -5.65 1.96
C ASN A 164 15.86 -4.69 1.22
N LEU A 165 14.63 -4.49 1.71
CA LEU A 165 13.73 -3.48 1.16
C LEU A 165 14.25 -2.05 1.37
N SER A 166 15.01 -1.79 2.45
CA SER A 166 15.66 -0.49 2.65
C SER A 166 16.76 -0.23 1.61
N HIS A 167 17.55 -1.24 1.24
CA HIS A 167 18.52 -1.14 0.15
C HIS A 167 17.82 -0.85 -1.19
N ILE A 168 16.75 -1.56 -1.49
CA ILE A 168 15.96 -1.33 -2.72
C ILE A 168 15.39 0.10 -2.71
N CYS A 169 14.83 0.57 -1.61
CA CYS A 169 14.33 1.94 -1.52
C CYS A 169 15.42 2.99 -1.72
N LEU A 170 16.62 2.77 -1.20
CA LEU A 170 17.76 3.66 -1.43
C LEU A 170 18.15 3.67 -2.91
N TYR A 171 18.26 2.51 -3.54
CA TYR A 171 18.50 2.40 -4.97
C TYR A 171 17.45 3.16 -5.79
N LEU A 172 16.15 2.96 -5.49
CA LEU A 172 15.08 3.69 -6.16
C LEU A 172 15.20 5.20 -5.95
N TYR A 173 15.52 5.66 -4.74
CA TYR A 173 15.75 7.06 -4.44
C TYR A 173 16.86 7.66 -5.31
N GLU A 174 18.00 6.98 -5.44
CA GLU A 174 19.15 7.44 -6.23
C GLU A 174 18.80 7.55 -7.73
N GLN A 175 17.95 6.68 -8.28
CA GLN A 175 17.50 6.77 -9.67
C GLN A 175 16.69 8.05 -9.96
N PHE A 176 16.03 8.59 -8.95
CA PHE A 176 15.15 9.76 -9.10
C PHE A 176 15.69 11.03 -8.41
N GLU A 177 16.84 10.98 -7.74
CA GLU A 177 17.37 12.08 -6.92
C GLU A 177 17.45 13.42 -7.69
N GLN A 178 17.92 13.41 -8.93
CA GLN A 178 18.04 14.63 -9.76
C GLN A 178 16.67 15.24 -10.09
N GLN A 179 15.59 14.48 -9.99
CA GLN A 179 14.24 14.92 -10.31
C GLN A 179 13.56 15.57 -9.10
N PHE A 180 14.01 15.27 -7.88
CA PHE A 180 13.50 15.90 -6.67
C PHE A 180 13.86 17.38 -6.59
N VAL A 181 15.05 17.75 -7.05
CA VAL A 181 15.60 19.12 -6.98
C VAL A 181 14.83 20.12 -7.88
N LYS A 182 14.19 19.67 -8.94
CA LYS A 182 13.53 20.53 -9.93
C LYS A 182 12.14 21.07 -9.54
N LYS A 183 11.53 20.63 -8.44
CA LYS A 183 10.11 20.90 -8.12
C LYS A 183 9.81 21.36 -6.69
N GLU A 184 10.73 22.04 -6.02
CA GLU A 184 10.56 22.39 -4.60
C GLU A 184 9.39 23.33 -4.24
N SER A 185 8.83 24.13 -5.14
CA SER A 185 7.98 25.25 -4.71
C SER A 185 6.47 25.00 -4.64
N THR A 186 5.90 24.11 -5.45
CA THR A 186 4.43 23.86 -5.43
C THR A 186 4.05 22.48 -4.94
N PHE A 187 4.90 21.50 -5.16
CA PHE A 187 4.68 20.11 -4.78
C PHE A 187 4.79 19.90 -3.25
N ASN A 188 5.67 20.65 -2.61
CA ASN A 188 5.88 20.61 -1.16
C ASN A 188 4.63 21.05 -0.38
N GLN A 189 3.83 21.97 -0.93
CA GLN A 189 2.67 22.53 -0.26
C GLN A 189 1.47 21.56 -0.22
N ASP A 190 1.19 20.83 -1.31
CA ASP A 190 0.11 19.83 -1.35
C ASP A 190 0.45 18.63 -0.44
N ASN A 191 1.71 18.20 -0.41
CA ASN A 191 2.16 17.13 0.47
C ASN A 191 2.12 17.51 1.95
N LEU A 192 2.53 18.74 2.29
CA LEU A 192 2.40 19.25 3.65
C LEU A 192 0.94 19.32 4.11
N ARG A 193 0.06 19.74 3.22
CA ARG A 193 -1.39 19.79 3.48
C ARG A 193 -1.97 18.41 3.70
N ILE A 194 -1.65 17.46 2.80
CA ILE A 194 -2.14 16.08 2.91
C ILE A 194 -1.67 15.44 4.22
N ARG A 195 -0.42 15.65 4.63
CA ARG A 195 0.11 15.12 5.90
C ARG A 195 -0.64 15.66 7.10
N LYS A 196 -0.81 16.98 7.19
CA LYS A 196 -1.57 17.61 8.27
C LYS A 196 -2.99 17.02 8.38
N MET A 197 -3.64 16.83 7.24
CA MET A 197 -4.99 16.26 7.18
C MET A 197 -5.02 14.80 7.58
N LEU A 198 -4.04 13.98 7.16
CA LEU A 198 -3.93 12.57 7.55
C LEU A 198 -3.61 12.43 9.03
N GLU A 199 -2.65 13.18 9.55
CA GLU A 199 -2.33 13.22 10.98
C GLU A 199 -3.54 13.61 11.82
N PHE A 200 -4.29 14.63 11.39
CA PHE A 200 -5.52 15.04 12.04
C PHE A 200 -6.57 13.93 12.05
N ILE A 201 -6.78 13.26 10.92
CA ILE A 201 -7.70 12.11 10.81
C ILE A 201 -7.23 10.98 11.74
N HIS A 202 -5.96 10.63 11.71
CA HIS A 202 -5.41 9.53 12.52
C HIS A 202 -5.54 9.79 14.02
N LYS A 203 -5.36 11.03 14.44
CA LYS A 203 -5.46 11.42 15.85
C LYS A 203 -6.90 11.46 16.36
N ASN A 204 -7.84 11.82 15.49
CA ASN A 204 -9.23 12.09 15.87
C ASN A 204 -10.24 11.16 15.20
N PHE A 205 -9.80 10.00 14.66
CA PHE A 205 -10.65 9.12 13.84
C PHE A 205 -11.91 8.64 14.56
N ALA A 206 -11.88 8.53 15.90
CA ALA A 206 -13.01 8.10 16.71
C ALA A 206 -14.08 9.18 16.89
N ASP A 207 -13.71 10.46 16.63
CA ASP A 207 -14.62 11.59 16.79
C ASP A 207 -15.52 11.76 15.57
N ASN A 208 -16.60 12.52 15.71
CA ASN A 208 -17.51 12.83 14.58
C ASN A 208 -16.90 13.90 13.66
N LEU A 209 -15.96 13.48 12.82
CA LEU A 209 -15.24 14.36 11.90
C LEU A 209 -16.06 14.67 10.65
N SER A 210 -16.17 15.94 10.32
CA SER A 210 -16.70 16.46 9.07
C SER A 210 -15.58 16.76 8.05
N LEU A 211 -15.96 16.99 6.79
CA LEU A 211 -15.01 17.47 5.77
C LEU A 211 -14.38 18.81 6.17
N ALA A 212 -15.18 19.71 6.78
CA ALA A 212 -14.71 21.01 7.24
C ALA A 212 -13.64 20.88 8.35
N ASP A 213 -13.77 19.94 9.27
CA ASP A 213 -12.76 19.72 10.31
C ASP A 213 -11.43 19.27 9.69
N ILE A 214 -11.50 18.39 8.70
CA ILE A 214 -10.32 17.90 7.98
C ILE A 214 -9.66 19.02 7.16
N SER A 215 -10.43 19.82 6.43
CA SER A 215 -9.90 20.93 5.64
C SER A 215 -9.27 22.02 6.49
N ASN A 216 -9.90 22.35 7.61
CA ASN A 216 -9.42 23.34 8.57
C ASN A 216 -8.08 22.93 9.22
N SER A 217 -7.83 21.62 9.40
CA SER A 217 -6.56 21.12 9.96
C SER A 217 -5.33 21.51 9.12
N ALA A 218 -5.53 21.81 7.85
CA ALA A 218 -4.48 22.22 6.90
C ALA A 218 -4.64 23.67 6.42
N ASP A 219 -5.52 24.45 7.03
CA ASP A 219 -5.82 25.85 6.68
C ASP A 219 -6.24 26.03 5.21
N ILE A 220 -7.09 25.14 4.69
CA ILE A 220 -7.57 25.14 3.30
C ILE A 220 -9.10 25.00 3.23
N SER A 221 -9.66 25.34 2.06
CA SER A 221 -11.09 25.13 1.80
C SER A 221 -11.43 23.66 1.59
N ASP A 222 -12.70 23.27 1.80
CA ASP A 222 -13.21 21.92 1.53
C ASP A 222 -12.94 21.47 0.08
N ARG A 223 -13.08 22.40 -0.89
CA ARG A 223 -12.78 22.12 -2.29
C ARG A 223 -11.30 21.76 -2.50
N GLU A 224 -10.41 22.50 -1.86
CA GLU A 224 -8.96 22.27 -1.94
C GLU A 224 -8.58 20.98 -1.22
N CYS A 225 -9.19 20.68 -0.07
CA CYS A 225 -9.06 19.42 0.64
C CYS A 225 -9.44 18.24 -0.26
N MET A 226 -10.61 18.29 -0.89
CA MET A 226 -11.04 17.28 -1.86
C MET A 226 -10.05 17.12 -3.02
N ARG A 227 -9.54 18.25 -3.56
CA ARG A 227 -8.56 18.25 -4.64
C ARG A 227 -7.24 17.59 -4.21
N CYS A 228 -6.72 17.94 -3.02
CA CYS A 228 -5.50 17.35 -2.48
C CYS A 228 -5.66 15.84 -2.28
N PHE A 229 -6.75 15.39 -1.66
CA PHE A 229 -7.03 13.97 -1.47
C PHE A 229 -7.18 13.24 -2.81
N GLN A 230 -7.93 13.81 -3.76
CA GLN A 230 -8.13 13.20 -5.08
C GLN A 230 -6.82 13.07 -5.85
N LYS A 231 -5.93 14.08 -5.77
CA LYS A 231 -4.65 14.10 -6.46
C LYS A 231 -3.64 13.12 -5.85
N THR A 232 -3.62 13.01 -4.51
CA THR A 232 -2.55 12.30 -3.78
C THR A 232 -2.97 10.89 -3.35
N ILE A 233 -4.21 10.74 -2.84
CA ILE A 233 -4.72 9.50 -2.25
C ILE A 233 -5.80 8.84 -3.13
N GLN A 234 -6.29 9.58 -4.13
CA GLN A 234 -7.30 9.17 -5.12
C GLN A 234 -8.67 8.74 -4.52
N ILE A 235 -8.91 8.99 -3.24
CA ILE A 235 -10.20 8.84 -2.57
C ILE A 235 -10.56 10.12 -1.83
N SER A 236 -11.84 10.28 -1.45
CA SER A 236 -12.26 11.46 -0.68
C SER A 236 -11.77 11.38 0.79
N PRO A 237 -11.63 12.53 1.48
CA PRO A 237 -11.24 12.57 2.89
C PRO A 237 -12.12 11.69 3.78
N ILE A 238 -13.43 11.72 3.57
CA ILE A 238 -14.39 10.90 4.34
C ILE A 238 -14.28 9.40 4.02
N GLN A 239 -13.99 9.05 2.77
CA GLN A 239 -13.72 7.66 2.41
C GLN A 239 -12.42 7.16 3.07
N TYR A 240 -11.40 8.01 3.14
CA TYR A 240 -10.16 7.70 3.85
C TYR A 240 -10.41 7.50 5.36
N LEU A 241 -11.13 8.41 6.01
CA LEU A 241 -11.52 8.28 7.41
C LEU A 241 -12.25 6.96 7.68
N LEU A 242 -13.24 6.61 6.85
CA LEU A 242 -13.96 5.34 6.98
C LEU A 242 -13.06 4.12 6.82
N LYS A 243 -12.13 4.15 5.85
CA LYS A 243 -11.11 3.10 5.67
C LYS A 243 -10.27 2.96 6.94
N TYR A 244 -9.75 4.06 7.46
CA TYR A 244 -8.91 4.08 8.65
C TYR A 244 -9.64 3.53 9.89
N ARG A 245 -10.89 3.95 10.11
CA ARG A 245 -11.76 3.41 11.18
C ARG A 245 -11.93 1.89 11.10
N ILE A 246 -12.14 1.37 9.89
CA ILE A 246 -12.30 -0.08 9.66
C ILE A 246 -10.99 -0.82 9.94
N MET A 247 -9.85 -0.27 9.54
CA MET A 247 -8.54 -0.84 9.84
C MET A 247 -8.30 -0.89 11.35
N LYS A 248 -8.55 0.22 12.07
CA LYS A 248 -8.46 0.24 13.54
C LYS A 248 -9.43 -0.73 14.22
N GLY A 249 -10.61 -0.90 13.66
CA GLY A 249 -11.56 -1.91 14.12
C GLY A 249 -11.06 -3.34 13.94
N ALA A 250 -10.35 -3.64 12.85
CA ALA A 250 -9.72 -4.93 12.63
C ALA A 250 -8.60 -5.21 13.66
N GLU A 251 -7.75 -4.20 13.93
CA GLU A 251 -6.73 -4.26 15.00
C GLU A 251 -7.37 -4.61 16.36
N MET A 252 -8.40 -3.85 16.76
CA MET A 252 -9.09 -4.05 18.03
C MET A 252 -9.78 -5.42 18.12
N LEU A 253 -10.28 -5.96 17.00
CA LEU A 253 -10.89 -7.30 16.96
C LEU A 253 -9.89 -8.39 17.29
N LEU A 254 -8.62 -8.23 16.97
CA LEU A 254 -7.53 -9.18 17.23
C LEU A 254 -6.86 -8.94 18.58
N GLY A 255 -6.61 -7.67 18.92
CA GLY A 255 -5.87 -7.29 20.13
C GLY A 255 -6.69 -7.33 21.41
N ASP A 256 -8.02 -7.15 21.36
CA ASP A 256 -8.88 -7.07 22.54
C ASP A 256 -10.07 -8.05 22.43
N GLN A 257 -9.83 -9.28 22.86
CA GLN A 257 -10.84 -10.34 22.85
C GLN A 257 -12.00 -10.10 23.84
N GLY A 258 -11.80 -9.26 24.86
CA GLY A 258 -12.80 -8.93 25.88
C GLY A 258 -13.88 -7.97 25.38
N LYS A 259 -13.57 -7.13 24.38
CA LYS A 259 -14.54 -6.17 23.86
C LYS A 259 -15.52 -6.80 22.88
N SER A 260 -16.80 -6.44 23.04
CA SER A 260 -17.84 -6.77 22.07
C SER A 260 -17.61 -6.05 20.73
N ILE A 261 -18.15 -6.59 19.64
CA ILE A 261 -18.11 -5.95 18.31
C ILE A 261 -18.79 -4.56 18.35
N SER A 262 -19.80 -4.40 19.20
CA SER A 262 -20.50 -3.12 19.36
C SER A 262 -19.62 -2.07 20.04
N GLU A 263 -18.89 -2.43 21.09
CA GLU A 263 -17.93 -1.55 21.75
C GLU A 263 -16.79 -1.15 20.81
N ILE A 264 -16.27 -2.09 20.02
CA ILE A 264 -15.23 -1.80 19.02
C ILE A 264 -15.77 -0.84 17.95
N ALA A 265 -16.98 -1.04 17.44
CA ALA A 265 -17.59 -0.14 16.47
C ALA A 265 -17.68 1.29 17.02
N MET A 266 -18.15 1.46 18.24
CA MET A 266 -18.22 2.76 18.90
C MET A 266 -16.84 3.37 19.13
N SER A 267 -15.86 2.59 19.59
CA SER A 267 -14.47 3.04 19.77
C SER A 267 -13.81 3.46 18.47
N CYS A 268 -14.30 2.98 17.32
CA CYS A 268 -13.83 3.39 15.99
C CYS A 268 -14.64 4.55 15.39
N GLY A 269 -15.54 5.19 16.16
CA GLY A 269 -16.32 6.35 15.71
C GLY A 269 -17.45 6.01 14.75
N PHE A 270 -18.01 4.78 14.81
CA PHE A 270 -19.24 4.45 14.09
C PHE A 270 -20.46 4.68 14.97
N ASP A 271 -21.48 5.35 14.41
CA ASP A 271 -22.75 5.62 15.11
C ASP A 271 -23.54 4.33 15.41
N SER A 272 -23.28 3.24 14.69
CA SER A 272 -23.93 1.97 14.92
C SER A 272 -23.06 0.77 14.55
N PRO A 273 -23.17 -0.35 15.31
CA PRO A 273 -22.52 -1.61 14.98
C PRO A 273 -22.89 -2.15 13.59
N SER A 274 -24.11 -1.88 13.12
CA SER A 274 -24.59 -2.29 11.81
C SER A 274 -23.83 -1.60 10.68
N ASN A 275 -23.57 -0.29 10.80
CA ASN A 275 -22.75 0.46 9.84
C ASN A 275 -21.32 -0.05 9.85
N PHE A 276 -20.72 -0.26 11.03
CA PHE A 276 -19.40 -0.87 11.14
C PHE A 276 -19.35 -2.22 10.42
N ALA A 277 -20.27 -3.14 10.72
CA ALA A 277 -20.30 -4.48 10.11
C ALA A 277 -20.48 -4.42 8.59
N LYS A 278 -21.31 -3.48 8.09
CA LYS A 278 -21.51 -3.26 6.64
C LYS A 278 -20.23 -2.81 5.95
N PHE A 279 -19.54 -1.79 6.49
CA PHE A 279 -18.28 -1.30 5.94
C PHE A 279 -17.17 -2.33 6.11
N PHE A 280 -17.08 -3.00 7.25
CA PHE A 280 -16.10 -4.05 7.52
C PHE A 280 -16.22 -5.20 6.50
N ARG A 281 -17.46 -5.69 6.27
CA ARG A 281 -17.69 -6.72 5.26
C ARG A 281 -17.30 -6.27 3.85
N ARG A 282 -17.48 -4.99 3.53
CA ARG A 282 -17.08 -4.43 2.23
C ARG A 282 -15.56 -4.38 2.07
N PHE A 283 -14.79 -4.17 3.16
CA PHE A 283 -13.34 -4.06 3.14
C PHE A 283 -12.64 -5.42 3.24
N TYR A 284 -13.13 -6.30 4.12
CA TYR A 284 -12.48 -7.58 4.43
C TYR A 284 -13.22 -8.81 3.88
N ASN A 285 -14.27 -8.64 3.07
CA ASN A 285 -15.11 -9.70 2.52
C ASN A 285 -15.70 -10.69 3.55
N CYS A 286 -15.61 -10.38 4.83
CA CYS A 286 -16.19 -11.18 5.92
C CYS A 286 -16.77 -10.28 7.00
N THR A 287 -17.58 -10.85 7.88
CA THR A 287 -18.11 -10.10 9.03
C THR A 287 -17.04 -9.92 10.11
N PRO A 288 -17.12 -8.88 10.97
CA PRO A 288 -16.21 -8.69 12.10
C PRO A 288 -16.10 -9.93 13.00
N ARG A 289 -17.24 -10.63 13.21
CA ARG A 289 -17.28 -11.88 14.01
C ARG A 289 -16.46 -13.00 13.36
N LYS A 290 -16.64 -13.20 12.03
CA LYS A 290 -15.86 -14.21 11.30
C LYS A 290 -14.38 -13.87 11.25
N TYR A 291 -14.05 -12.58 11.10
CA TYR A 291 -12.67 -12.10 11.08
C TYR A 291 -11.97 -12.43 12.42
N ARG A 292 -12.60 -12.10 13.55
CA ARG A 292 -12.10 -12.46 14.89
C ARG A 292 -11.90 -13.97 15.04
N GLN A 293 -12.87 -14.78 14.62
CA GLN A 293 -12.80 -16.24 14.76
C GLN A 293 -11.65 -16.85 13.95
N LYS A 294 -11.45 -16.42 12.72
CA LYS A 294 -10.42 -16.96 11.79
C LYS A 294 -8.99 -16.72 12.28
N HIS A 295 -8.75 -15.73 13.12
CA HIS A 295 -7.42 -15.34 13.60
C HIS A 295 -7.17 -15.71 15.09
N ILE A 296 -8.07 -16.43 15.74
CA ILE A 296 -7.91 -16.98 17.10
C ILE A 296 -7.54 -18.48 17.05
N GLU A 297 -7.74 -19.16 15.93
CA GLU A 297 -7.26 -20.51 15.65
C GLU A 297 -5.82 -20.48 15.13
#